data_41a4c2987fcae50c196823c22aaf3bac
#
_entry.id   41a4c2987fcae50c196823c22aaf3bac
#
_cell.length_a   1.000
_cell.length_b   1.000
_cell.length_c   1.000
_cell.angle_alpha   90.00
_cell.angle_beta   90.00
_cell.angle_gamma   90.00
#
_symmetry.space_group_name_H-M   'P 1'
#
loop_
_entity.id
_entity.type
_entity.pdbx_description
1 polymer ?
#
loop_
_entity_poly.entity_id
_entity_poly.type
_entity_poly.pdbx_seq_one_letter_code
_entity_poly.pdbx_strand_id
1 'polypeptide(L)'
;PDAGVLARAEELKKENEGKTVCLAMGRHVPYKGIEYLVRASKLLDENFLVWIGGRGPLTEELKALAAGDKKVTFLGRVENDELVSRILACDIFCFPSITKNEAFGIALAEAMAYAKPAVTFTIEGSGVNYVSLDGLTGIEVENRNVAAYAEAIKKLASDAQLRKTYGENAKRRVEELFTNEKFTQNVNDLLESL
;
A
#
# COMPACT_ATOMS: atom_id res chain seq x y z
N PRO A 1 17.85 3.29 2.51
CA PRO A 1 17.94 3.81 1.13
C PRO A 1 19.22 4.62 0.94
N ASP A 2 19.82 4.53 -0.22
CA ASP A 2 20.99 5.37 -0.55
C ASP A 2 20.59 6.82 -0.90
N ALA A 3 21.61 7.68 -1.12
CA ALA A 3 21.38 9.11 -1.40
C ALA A 3 20.59 9.35 -2.70
N GLY A 4 20.76 8.50 -3.72
CA GLY A 4 20.04 8.60 -4.99
C GLY A 4 18.55 8.32 -4.84
N VAL A 5 18.22 7.28 -4.08
CA VAL A 5 16.82 6.92 -3.74
C VAL A 5 16.14 8.04 -2.96
N LEU A 6 16.84 8.63 -1.98
CA LEU A 6 16.30 9.73 -1.19
C LEU A 6 16.10 10.99 -2.05
N ALA A 7 17.06 11.34 -2.90
CA ALA A 7 16.95 12.48 -3.82
C ALA A 7 15.75 12.30 -4.77
N ARG A 8 15.58 11.11 -5.36
CA ARG A 8 14.45 10.79 -6.23
C ARG A 8 13.11 10.88 -5.51
N ALA A 9 13.04 10.41 -4.26
CA ALA A 9 11.83 10.53 -3.46
C ALA A 9 11.45 12.00 -3.20
N GLU A 10 12.42 12.87 -2.91
CA GLU A 10 12.18 14.30 -2.71
C GLU A 10 11.77 15.01 -4.01
N GLU A 11 12.34 14.65 -5.17
CA GLU A 11 11.87 15.12 -6.48
C GLU A 11 10.39 14.76 -6.70
N LEU A 12 10.02 13.48 -6.48
CA LEU A 12 8.64 13.01 -6.63
C LEU A 12 7.67 13.75 -5.70
N LYS A 13 8.05 14.04 -4.47
CA LYS A 13 7.23 14.85 -3.55
C LYS A 13 7.05 16.27 -4.06
N LYS A 14 8.12 16.89 -4.54
CA LYS A 14 8.09 18.25 -5.09
C LYS A 14 7.24 18.33 -6.37
N GLU A 15 7.37 17.36 -7.27
CA GLU A 15 6.56 17.27 -8.49
C GLU A 15 5.06 17.18 -8.19
N ASN A 16 4.69 16.62 -7.03
CA ASN A 16 3.31 16.36 -6.62
C ASN A 16 2.90 17.18 -5.39
N GLU A 17 3.57 18.30 -5.13
CA GLU A 17 3.27 19.17 -4.00
C GLU A 17 1.81 19.61 -3.99
N GLY A 18 1.18 19.56 -2.82
CA GLY A 18 -0.23 19.88 -2.63
C GLY A 18 -1.21 18.75 -3.00
N LYS A 19 -0.70 17.58 -3.44
CA LYS A 19 -1.51 16.39 -3.70
C LYS A 19 -1.30 15.33 -2.63
N THR A 20 -2.33 14.53 -2.37
CA THR A 20 -2.21 13.28 -1.60
C THR A 20 -1.91 12.14 -2.57
N VAL A 21 -0.78 11.50 -2.39
CA VAL A 21 -0.32 10.41 -3.26
C VAL A 21 -0.64 9.06 -2.65
N CYS A 22 -1.49 8.29 -3.33
CA CYS A 22 -1.81 6.90 -3.03
C CYS A 22 -0.95 5.99 -3.93
N LEU A 23 -0.32 4.97 -3.36
CA LEU A 23 0.49 4.00 -4.11
C LEU A 23 -0.04 2.59 -3.91
N ALA A 24 -0.24 1.86 -5.00
CA ALA A 24 -0.47 0.41 -4.99
C ALA A 24 0.61 -0.30 -5.82
N MET A 25 1.11 -1.42 -5.31
CA MET A 25 2.15 -2.22 -5.97
C MET A 25 1.77 -3.69 -6.00
N GLY A 26 1.86 -4.32 -7.18
CA GLY A 26 1.64 -5.75 -7.28
C GLY A 26 1.31 -6.22 -8.70
N ARG A 27 1.17 -7.54 -8.87
CA ARG A 27 0.74 -8.12 -10.14
C ARG A 27 -0.71 -7.74 -10.44
N HIS A 28 -1.02 -7.42 -11.68
CA HIS A 28 -2.38 -7.11 -12.10
C HIS A 28 -3.14 -8.42 -12.40
N VAL A 29 -3.59 -9.08 -11.31
CA VAL A 29 -4.36 -10.33 -11.31
C VAL A 29 -5.60 -10.17 -10.44
N PRO A 30 -6.66 -10.99 -10.63
CA PRO A 30 -7.97 -10.75 -9.99
C PRO A 30 -7.91 -10.60 -8.46
N TYR A 31 -7.17 -11.47 -7.77
CA TYR A 31 -7.16 -11.45 -6.31
C TYR A 31 -6.47 -10.22 -5.69
N LYS A 32 -5.64 -9.50 -6.46
CA LYS A 32 -5.02 -8.23 -6.04
C LYS A 32 -5.99 -7.06 -6.00
N GLY A 33 -7.18 -7.19 -6.60
CA GLY A 33 -8.27 -6.23 -6.46
C GLY A 33 -7.97 -4.80 -6.91
N ILE A 34 -6.97 -4.59 -7.77
CA ILE A 34 -6.59 -3.24 -8.25
C ILE A 34 -7.78 -2.50 -8.87
N GLU A 35 -8.74 -3.23 -9.43
CA GLU A 35 -9.98 -2.64 -9.97
C GLU A 35 -10.77 -1.84 -8.92
N TYR A 36 -10.77 -2.28 -7.66
CA TYR A 36 -11.47 -1.57 -6.58
C TYR A 36 -10.80 -0.24 -6.26
N LEU A 37 -9.47 -0.18 -6.30
CA LEU A 37 -8.74 1.08 -6.16
C LEU A 37 -9.02 2.02 -7.35
N VAL A 38 -9.02 1.51 -8.59
CA VAL A 38 -9.39 2.30 -9.78
C VAL A 38 -10.83 2.81 -9.70
N ARG A 39 -11.76 2.02 -9.17
CA ARG A 39 -13.14 2.48 -8.93
C ARG A 39 -13.20 3.51 -7.81
N ALA A 40 -12.46 3.32 -6.73
CA ALA A 40 -12.39 4.25 -5.62
C ALA A 40 -11.78 5.60 -6.03
N SER A 41 -10.79 5.61 -6.95
CA SER A 41 -10.20 6.87 -7.44
C SER A 41 -11.23 7.81 -8.06
N LYS A 42 -12.30 7.28 -8.68
CA LYS A 42 -13.39 8.08 -9.26
C LYS A 42 -14.24 8.80 -8.20
N LEU A 43 -14.14 8.39 -6.93
CA LEU A 43 -14.82 9.02 -5.78
C LEU A 43 -13.92 10.02 -5.02
N LEU A 44 -12.66 10.15 -5.45
CA LEU A 44 -11.69 11.12 -4.92
C LEU A 44 -11.71 12.38 -5.78
N ASP A 45 -11.40 13.53 -5.16
CA ASP A 45 -11.29 14.80 -5.86
C ASP A 45 -9.92 14.99 -6.57
N GLU A 46 -9.71 16.14 -7.18
CA GLU A 46 -8.52 16.48 -7.96
C GLU A 46 -7.24 16.63 -7.11
N ASN A 47 -7.33 16.62 -5.78
CA ASN A 47 -6.18 16.73 -4.87
C ASN A 47 -5.51 15.36 -4.62
N PHE A 48 -6.01 14.30 -5.23
CA PHE A 48 -5.44 12.96 -5.14
C PHE A 48 -4.70 12.55 -6.39
N LEU A 49 -3.66 11.73 -6.18
CA LEU A 49 -2.97 10.98 -7.22
C LEU A 49 -2.94 9.51 -6.83
N VAL A 50 -3.14 8.63 -7.79
CA VAL A 50 -3.14 7.18 -7.58
C VAL A 50 -2.10 6.54 -8.51
N TRP A 51 -1.00 6.12 -7.94
CA TRP A 51 0.05 5.41 -8.65
C TRP A 51 -0.16 3.90 -8.54
N ILE A 52 -0.18 3.22 -9.67
CA ILE A 52 -0.38 1.77 -9.75
C ILE A 52 0.82 1.15 -10.45
N GLY A 53 1.67 0.49 -9.67
CA GLY A 53 2.85 -0.21 -10.17
C GLY A 53 2.61 -1.71 -10.31
N GLY A 54 3.28 -2.29 -11.30
CA GLY A 54 3.18 -3.69 -11.64
C GLY A 54 2.63 -3.96 -13.03
N ARG A 55 2.50 -5.23 -13.36
CA ARG A 55 1.94 -5.73 -14.62
C ARG A 55 1.21 -7.05 -14.40
N GLY A 56 0.36 -7.42 -15.33
CA GLY A 56 -0.33 -8.71 -15.32
C GLY A 56 -1.41 -8.81 -16.40
N PRO A 57 -2.12 -9.93 -16.44
CA PRO A 57 -3.17 -10.17 -17.43
C PRO A 57 -4.25 -9.08 -17.48
N LEU A 58 -4.56 -8.46 -16.35
CA LEU A 58 -5.59 -7.43 -16.24
C LEU A 58 -5.11 -6.00 -16.55
N THR A 59 -3.83 -5.80 -16.95
CA THR A 59 -3.28 -4.46 -17.11
C THR A 59 -4.09 -3.59 -18.08
N GLU A 60 -4.45 -4.10 -19.23
CA GLU A 60 -5.17 -3.32 -20.25
C GLU A 60 -6.64 -3.09 -19.84
N GLU A 61 -7.26 -4.04 -19.17
CA GLU A 61 -8.61 -3.89 -18.61
C GLU A 61 -8.63 -2.80 -17.52
N LEU A 62 -7.65 -2.79 -16.63
CA LEU A 62 -7.50 -1.77 -15.58
C LEU A 62 -7.26 -0.37 -16.16
N LYS A 63 -6.44 -0.25 -17.20
CA LYS A 63 -6.24 1.02 -17.93
C LYS A 63 -7.54 1.49 -18.59
N ALA A 64 -8.29 0.59 -19.23
CA ALA A 64 -9.58 0.90 -19.80
C ALA A 64 -10.59 1.35 -18.73
N LEU A 65 -10.61 0.69 -17.57
CA LEU A 65 -11.43 1.07 -16.43
C LEU A 65 -11.08 2.46 -15.89
N ALA A 66 -9.79 2.83 -15.89
CA ALA A 66 -9.29 4.13 -15.46
C ALA A 66 -9.42 5.22 -16.55
N ALA A 67 -9.87 4.89 -17.75
CA ALA A 67 -9.92 5.83 -18.85
C ALA A 67 -10.68 7.12 -18.47
N GLY A 68 -10.05 8.28 -18.74
CA GLY A 68 -10.58 9.60 -18.40
C GLY A 68 -10.31 10.06 -16.96
N ASP A 69 -9.82 9.19 -16.07
CA ASP A 69 -9.40 9.59 -14.72
C ASP A 69 -7.92 10.00 -14.71
N LYS A 70 -7.67 11.31 -14.80
CA LYS A 70 -6.31 11.89 -14.83
C LYS A 70 -5.52 11.69 -13.54
N LYS A 71 -6.17 11.29 -12.46
CA LYS A 71 -5.53 11.02 -11.16
C LYS A 71 -4.76 9.71 -11.16
N VAL A 72 -5.13 8.75 -12.05
CA VAL A 72 -4.56 7.40 -12.08
C VAL A 72 -3.38 7.33 -13.04
N THR A 73 -2.24 6.89 -12.56
CA THR A 73 -1.03 6.65 -13.35
C THR A 73 -0.57 5.20 -13.20
N PHE A 74 -0.50 4.48 -14.31
CA PHE A 74 0.09 3.14 -14.36
C PHE A 74 1.59 3.23 -14.60
N LEU A 75 2.37 2.82 -13.61
CA LEU A 75 3.84 2.92 -13.61
C LEU A 75 4.51 1.77 -14.38
N GLY A 76 3.77 0.69 -14.68
CA GLY A 76 4.34 -0.52 -15.23
C GLY A 76 5.24 -1.25 -14.22
N ARG A 77 6.24 -1.98 -14.71
CA ARG A 77 7.25 -2.61 -13.84
C ARG A 77 8.15 -1.53 -13.25
N VAL A 78 8.25 -1.52 -11.95
CA VAL A 78 9.07 -0.57 -11.19
C VAL A 78 10.27 -1.33 -10.63
N GLU A 79 11.47 -0.85 -10.90
CA GLU A 79 12.73 -1.43 -10.38
C GLU A 79 12.94 -1.05 -8.91
N ASN A 80 13.80 -1.79 -8.20
CA ASN A 80 13.91 -1.72 -6.74
C ASN A 80 14.12 -0.30 -6.18
N ASP A 81 15.04 0.47 -6.73
CA ASP A 81 15.34 1.83 -6.24
C ASP A 81 14.20 2.81 -6.51
N GLU A 82 13.59 2.74 -7.69
CA GLU A 82 12.40 3.55 -8.01
C GLU A 82 11.19 3.12 -7.16
N LEU A 83 11.05 1.83 -6.84
CA LEU A 83 10.01 1.35 -5.93
C LEU A 83 10.16 1.98 -4.56
N VAL A 84 11.36 1.95 -3.98
CA VAL A 84 11.64 2.54 -2.68
C VAL A 84 11.42 4.06 -2.71
N SER A 85 11.86 4.74 -3.77
CA SER A 85 11.64 6.17 -3.96
C SER A 85 10.15 6.52 -3.99
N ARG A 86 9.32 5.72 -4.68
CA ARG A 86 7.87 5.92 -4.74
C ARG A 86 7.17 5.60 -3.42
N ILE A 87 7.61 4.57 -2.71
CA ILE A 87 7.11 4.30 -1.36
C ILE A 87 7.44 5.48 -0.44
N LEU A 88 8.66 6.00 -0.48
CA LEU A 88 9.05 7.16 0.32
C LEU A 88 8.27 8.43 -0.05
N ALA A 89 7.91 8.60 -1.31
CA ALA A 89 7.18 9.75 -1.80
C ALA A 89 5.66 9.68 -1.58
N CYS A 90 5.06 8.49 -1.49
CA CYS A 90 3.61 8.38 -1.28
C CYS A 90 3.19 8.73 0.15
N ASP A 91 1.92 9.10 0.32
CA ASP A 91 1.30 9.40 1.61
C ASP A 91 0.58 8.18 2.19
N ILE A 92 -0.05 7.39 1.33
CA ILE A 92 -0.91 6.26 1.69
C ILE A 92 -0.57 5.07 0.81
N PHE A 93 -0.35 3.91 1.42
CA PHE A 93 -0.20 2.66 0.68
C PHE A 93 -1.53 1.95 0.54
N CYS A 94 -1.99 1.76 -0.69
CA CYS A 94 -3.24 1.09 -1.00
C CYS A 94 -2.99 -0.39 -1.31
N PHE A 95 -3.57 -1.28 -0.51
CA PHE A 95 -3.41 -2.72 -0.68
C PHE A 95 -4.78 -3.42 -0.83
N PRO A 96 -5.40 -3.32 -2.03
CA PRO A 96 -6.79 -3.69 -2.25
C PRO A 96 -7.00 -5.19 -2.52
N SER A 97 -6.10 -6.08 -2.09
CA SER A 97 -6.27 -7.54 -2.22
C SER A 97 -7.59 -8.00 -1.60
N ILE A 98 -8.26 -8.99 -2.24
CA ILE A 98 -9.65 -9.35 -1.93
C ILE A 98 -9.85 -10.82 -1.54
N THR A 99 -8.82 -11.65 -1.64
CA THR A 99 -8.94 -13.08 -1.27
C THR A 99 -7.73 -13.57 -0.50
N LYS A 100 -7.89 -14.70 0.21
CA LYS A 100 -6.83 -15.40 0.96
C LYS A 100 -5.67 -15.92 0.09
N ASN A 101 -5.75 -15.82 -1.24
CA ASN A 101 -4.59 -16.05 -2.11
C ASN A 101 -3.47 -15.02 -1.86
N GLU A 102 -3.81 -13.90 -1.21
CA GLU A 102 -2.85 -13.01 -0.59
C GLU A 102 -2.52 -13.52 0.81
N ALA A 103 -1.52 -14.38 0.91
CA ALA A 103 -1.21 -15.07 2.16
C ALA A 103 -0.62 -14.14 3.24
N PHE A 104 0.21 -13.16 2.84
CA PHE A 104 0.91 -12.27 3.79
C PHE A 104 0.88 -10.80 3.38
N GLY A 105 1.21 -10.48 2.11
CA GLY A 105 1.30 -9.12 1.64
C GLY A 105 2.71 -8.54 1.79
N ILE A 106 3.71 -9.13 1.11
CA ILE A 106 5.10 -8.65 1.19
C ILE A 106 5.20 -7.16 0.84
N ALA A 107 4.58 -6.70 -0.25
CA ALA A 107 4.60 -5.29 -0.65
C ALA A 107 3.94 -4.37 0.40
N LEU A 108 2.97 -4.88 1.16
CA LEU A 108 2.37 -4.17 2.29
C LEU A 108 3.39 -3.99 3.42
N ALA A 109 4.07 -5.08 3.83
CA ALA A 109 5.10 -5.01 4.86
C ALA A 109 6.29 -4.12 4.44
N GLU A 110 6.67 -4.14 3.16
CA GLU A 110 7.70 -3.24 2.62
C GLU A 110 7.30 -1.76 2.76
N ALA A 111 6.07 -1.40 2.40
CA ALA A 111 5.59 -0.03 2.57
C ALA A 111 5.50 0.38 4.05
N MET A 112 5.04 -0.53 4.91
CA MET A 112 4.99 -0.33 6.36
C MET A 112 6.38 -0.09 6.97
N ALA A 113 7.43 -0.78 6.47
CA ALA A 113 8.82 -0.55 6.90
C ALA A 113 9.31 0.89 6.63
N TYR A 114 8.73 1.56 5.65
CA TYR A 114 8.97 2.98 5.35
C TYR A 114 7.92 3.92 5.98
N ALA A 115 7.29 3.48 7.06
CA ALA A 115 6.30 4.26 7.81
C ALA A 115 5.11 4.74 6.97
N LYS A 116 4.61 3.90 6.06
CA LYS A 116 3.40 4.22 5.29
C LYS A 116 2.18 3.57 5.92
N PRO A 117 1.15 4.37 6.25
CA PRO A 117 -0.14 3.82 6.67
C PRO A 117 -0.81 3.15 5.47
N ALA A 118 -1.53 2.07 5.73
CA ALA A 118 -2.18 1.31 4.68
C ALA A 118 -3.71 1.44 4.70
N VAL A 119 -4.32 1.28 3.51
CA VAL A 119 -5.74 0.96 3.39
C VAL A 119 -5.87 -0.44 2.81
N THR A 120 -6.58 -1.32 3.52
CA THR A 120 -6.75 -2.73 3.17
C THR A 120 -8.23 -3.12 3.20
N PHE A 121 -8.56 -4.24 2.59
CA PHE A 121 -9.85 -4.91 2.81
C PHE A 121 -9.76 -5.94 3.93
N THR A 122 -10.87 -6.21 4.61
CA THR A 122 -11.04 -7.38 5.48
C THR A 122 -11.03 -8.64 4.62
N ILE A 123 -10.08 -9.54 4.87
CA ILE A 123 -9.94 -10.79 4.11
C ILE A 123 -9.87 -11.94 5.10
N GLU A 124 -10.97 -12.64 5.28
CA GLU A 124 -11.02 -13.79 6.17
C GLU A 124 -10.01 -14.86 5.75
N GLY A 125 -9.19 -15.31 6.69
CA GLY A 125 -8.16 -16.34 6.48
C GLY A 125 -6.93 -15.87 5.71
N SER A 126 -6.72 -14.55 5.55
CA SER A 126 -5.49 -13.97 4.98
C SER A 126 -4.60 -13.38 6.07
N GLY A 127 -3.28 -13.44 5.87
CA GLY A 127 -2.33 -12.75 6.74
C GLY A 127 -2.30 -11.23 6.57
N VAL A 128 -2.97 -10.66 5.57
CA VAL A 128 -3.01 -9.20 5.33
C VAL A 128 -3.47 -8.45 6.57
N ASN A 129 -4.56 -8.88 7.19
CA ASN A 129 -5.14 -8.25 8.37
C ASN A 129 -4.39 -8.59 9.69
N TYR A 130 -3.44 -9.52 9.62
CA TYR A 130 -2.43 -9.71 10.67
C TYR A 130 -1.22 -8.77 10.47
N VAL A 131 -0.81 -8.53 9.23
CA VAL A 131 0.31 -7.63 8.90
C VAL A 131 -0.08 -6.18 9.19
N SER A 132 -1.19 -5.69 8.64
CA SER A 132 -1.73 -4.35 8.92
C SER A 132 -2.96 -4.45 9.81
N LEU A 133 -2.95 -3.72 10.92
CA LEU A 133 -4.03 -3.73 11.92
C LEU A 133 -4.89 -2.48 11.77
N ASP A 134 -6.20 -2.69 11.74
CA ASP A 134 -7.18 -1.60 11.72
C ASP A 134 -7.04 -0.69 12.94
N GLY A 135 -7.11 0.62 12.70
CA GLY A 135 -7.01 1.63 13.76
C GLY A 135 -5.64 1.77 14.42
N LEU A 136 -4.63 1.00 13.98
CA LEU A 136 -3.29 1.04 14.54
C LEU A 136 -2.22 1.37 13.49
N THR A 137 -2.19 0.63 12.38
CA THR A 137 -1.20 0.79 11.31
C THR A 137 -1.81 1.25 9.99
N GLY A 138 -3.12 1.36 9.94
CA GLY A 138 -3.89 1.75 8.76
C GLY A 138 -5.38 1.65 9.03
N ILE A 139 -6.15 1.61 7.95
CA ILE A 139 -7.61 1.44 7.98
C ILE A 139 -7.97 0.19 7.18
N GLU A 140 -8.73 -0.69 7.82
CA GLU A 140 -9.32 -1.86 7.20
C GLU A 140 -10.81 -1.61 6.94
N VAL A 141 -11.27 -1.95 5.75
CA VAL A 141 -12.67 -1.75 5.37
C VAL A 141 -13.28 -3.05 4.83
N GLU A 142 -14.61 -3.08 4.78
CA GLU A 142 -15.36 -4.20 4.24
C GLU A 142 -14.87 -4.60 2.84
N ASN A 143 -14.69 -5.90 2.64
CA ASN A 143 -14.17 -6.46 1.39
C ASN A 143 -14.99 -6.01 0.17
N ARG A 144 -14.29 -5.52 -0.86
CA ARG A 144 -14.85 -5.03 -2.12
C ARG A 144 -15.75 -3.79 -2.00
N ASN A 145 -15.85 -3.17 -0.84
CA ASN A 145 -16.63 -1.94 -0.67
C ASN A 145 -15.82 -0.73 -1.18
N VAL A 146 -16.07 -0.35 -2.44
CA VAL A 146 -15.40 0.76 -3.12
C VAL A 146 -15.60 2.09 -2.39
N ALA A 147 -16.81 2.36 -1.91
CA ALA A 147 -17.13 3.61 -1.22
C ALA A 147 -16.38 3.70 0.12
N ALA A 148 -16.41 2.63 0.93
CA ALA A 148 -15.66 2.56 2.18
C ALA A 148 -14.15 2.71 1.96
N TYR A 149 -13.62 2.14 0.87
CA TYR A 149 -12.21 2.26 0.51
C TYR A 149 -11.82 3.72 0.18
N ALA A 150 -12.65 4.41 -0.60
CA ALA A 150 -12.44 5.82 -0.89
C ALA A 150 -12.54 6.70 0.37
N GLU A 151 -13.49 6.46 1.26
CA GLU A 151 -13.63 7.20 2.52
C GLU A 151 -12.43 6.95 3.46
N ALA A 152 -11.88 5.73 3.52
CA ALA A 152 -10.67 5.44 4.27
C ALA A 152 -9.46 6.24 3.74
N ILE A 153 -9.31 6.33 2.42
CA ILE A 153 -8.28 7.17 1.79
C ILE A 153 -8.47 8.64 2.16
N LYS A 154 -9.69 9.19 2.04
CA LYS A 154 -10.00 10.58 2.40
C LYS A 154 -9.73 10.87 3.86
N LYS A 155 -10.08 9.95 4.76
CA LYS A 155 -9.82 10.09 6.20
C LYS A 155 -8.32 10.21 6.49
N LEU A 156 -7.50 9.34 5.91
CA LEU A 156 -6.05 9.45 6.05
C LEU A 156 -5.50 10.71 5.38
N ALA A 157 -6.05 11.14 4.25
CA ALA A 157 -5.62 12.34 3.55
C ALA A 157 -5.89 13.61 4.36
N SER A 158 -7.05 13.71 5.01
CA SER A 158 -7.46 14.89 5.77
C SER A 158 -6.78 15.04 7.13
N ASP A 159 -6.15 13.97 7.67
CA ASP A 159 -5.53 13.97 8.99
C ASP A 159 -4.04 13.56 8.91
N ALA A 160 -3.18 14.57 8.79
CA ALA A 160 -1.73 14.37 8.70
C ALA A 160 -1.15 13.73 9.99
N GLN A 161 -1.73 14.04 11.16
CA GLN A 161 -1.28 13.45 12.41
C GLN A 161 -1.64 11.97 12.49
N LEU A 162 -2.84 11.60 12.04
CA LEU A 162 -3.28 10.21 11.96
C LEU A 162 -2.36 9.42 11.00
N ARG A 163 -2.08 9.96 9.79
CA ARG A 163 -1.15 9.35 8.83
C ARG A 163 0.20 9.08 9.47
N LYS A 164 0.75 10.08 10.16
CA LYS A 164 2.05 9.96 10.84
C LYS A 164 2.00 8.88 11.91
N THR A 165 1.02 8.90 12.79
CA THR A 165 0.86 7.94 13.88
C THR A 165 0.74 6.51 13.36
N TYR A 166 -0.12 6.28 12.35
CA TYR A 166 -0.29 4.95 11.78
C TYR A 166 0.96 4.48 11.03
N GLY A 167 1.65 5.38 10.34
CA GLY A 167 2.90 5.07 9.67
C GLY A 167 4.01 4.67 10.64
N GLU A 168 4.20 5.42 11.73
CA GLU A 168 5.18 5.11 12.78
C GLU A 168 4.86 3.77 13.46
N ASN A 169 3.60 3.49 13.74
CA ASN A 169 3.15 2.21 14.27
C ASN A 169 3.39 1.07 13.28
N ALA A 170 3.12 1.31 11.98
CA ALA A 170 3.36 0.33 10.92
C ALA A 170 4.84 -0.06 10.85
N LYS A 171 5.74 0.92 10.84
CA LYS A 171 7.19 0.70 10.86
C LYS A 171 7.62 -0.10 12.07
N ARG A 172 7.23 0.31 13.27
CA ARG A 172 7.56 -0.39 14.52
C ARG A 172 7.09 -1.84 14.49
N ARG A 173 5.87 -2.09 14.01
CA ARG A 173 5.33 -3.45 13.89
C ARG A 173 6.16 -4.33 12.97
N VAL A 174 6.64 -3.80 11.84
CA VAL A 174 7.53 -4.55 10.93
C VAL A 174 8.86 -4.86 11.62
N GLU A 175 9.46 -3.87 12.26
CA GLU A 175 10.73 -4.04 12.99
C GLU A 175 10.64 -5.07 14.13
N GLU A 176 9.50 -5.13 14.81
CA GLU A 176 9.27 -6.06 15.91
C GLU A 176 8.93 -7.50 15.48
N LEU A 177 8.25 -7.68 14.33
CA LEU A 177 7.63 -8.96 13.99
C LEU A 177 8.07 -9.57 12.67
N PHE A 178 8.51 -8.76 11.68
CA PHE A 178 8.62 -9.23 10.29
C PHE A 178 10.02 -9.09 9.70
N THR A 179 11.05 -8.87 10.54
CA THR A 179 12.45 -8.87 10.07
C THR A 179 12.98 -10.30 9.94
N ASN A 180 14.02 -10.48 9.13
CA ASN A 180 14.68 -11.77 8.97
C ASN A 180 15.26 -12.29 10.30
N GLU A 181 15.76 -11.40 11.15
CA GLU A 181 16.27 -11.74 12.48
C GLU A 181 15.16 -12.32 13.36
N LYS A 182 13.97 -11.69 13.35
CA LYS A 182 12.83 -12.19 14.10
C LYS A 182 12.29 -13.50 13.58
N PHE A 183 12.25 -13.67 12.27
CA PHE A 183 11.88 -14.95 11.67
C PHE A 183 12.85 -16.06 12.12
N THR A 184 14.16 -15.82 12.02
CA THR A 184 15.18 -16.78 12.44
C THR A 184 15.07 -17.11 13.93
N GLN A 185 14.88 -16.10 14.78
CA GLN A 185 14.69 -16.31 16.21
C GLN A 185 13.46 -17.18 16.50
N ASN A 186 12.30 -16.85 15.91
CA ASN A 186 11.08 -17.63 16.13
C ASN A 186 11.20 -19.09 15.68
N VAL A 187 11.92 -19.36 14.59
CA VAL A 187 12.20 -20.74 14.13
C VAL A 187 13.10 -21.47 15.13
N ASN A 188 14.15 -20.82 15.64
CA ASN A 188 15.05 -21.44 16.63
C ASN A 188 14.30 -21.74 17.94
N ASP A 189 13.52 -20.78 18.45
CA ASP A 189 12.73 -20.95 19.67
C ASP A 189 11.73 -22.11 19.54
N LEU A 190 11.12 -22.26 18.36
CA LEU A 190 10.23 -23.39 18.05
C LEU A 190 11.00 -24.73 18.08
N LEU A 191 12.16 -24.79 17.44
CA LEU A 191 12.99 -26.03 17.39
C LEU A 191 13.50 -26.42 18.79
N GLU A 192 13.82 -25.45 19.65
CA GLU A 192 14.25 -25.71 21.03
C GLU A 192 13.10 -26.15 21.94
N SER A 193 11.85 -25.91 21.54
CA SER A 193 10.65 -26.30 22.29
C SER A 193 10.13 -27.70 21.95
N LEU A 194 10.70 -28.35 20.92
CA LEU A 194 10.35 -29.72 20.47
C LEU A 194 11.22 -30.77 21.13
#